data_0d14e1d77628bf20d838c4b94f2a7916
#
_entry.id   0d14e1d77628bf20d838c4b94f2a7916
#
_cell.length_a   1.000
_cell.length_b   1.000
_cell.length_c   1.000
_cell.angle_alpha   90.00
_cell.angle_beta   90.00
_cell.angle_gamma   90.00
#
_symmetry.space_group_name_H-M   'P 1'
#
loop_
_entity.id
_entity.type
_entity.pdbx_description
1 polymer ?
#
loop_
_entity_poly.entity_id
_entity_poly.type
_entity_poly.pdbx_seq_one_letter_code
_entity_poly.pdbx_strand_id
1 'polypeptide(L)'
;MRVAIKSSGHDYLGRSTARHSLLLWTAYLQNITFADEFPIAGVDQGPAVTVGAGAGLDTIYTAAKAQNKVFIGGVAATVSAAGGYTQGAGHSPFSPIYGLAADNVLRTLFDSSHLQKGFK
;
A
#
# COMPACT_ATOMS: atom_id res chain seq x y z
N MET A 1 15.82 -20.91 2.31
CA MET A 1 15.77 -19.92 1.22
C MET A 1 15.34 -18.58 1.81
N ARG A 2 16.02 -17.49 1.48
CA ARG A 2 15.65 -16.14 1.92
C ARG A 2 14.64 -15.54 0.94
N VAL A 3 13.63 -14.83 1.44
CA VAL A 3 12.64 -14.13 0.61
C VAL A 3 12.81 -12.62 0.84
N ALA A 4 12.81 -11.83 -0.24
CA ALA A 4 12.73 -10.38 -0.22
C ALA A 4 11.43 -9.95 -0.90
N ILE A 5 10.75 -8.96 -0.35
CA ILE A 5 9.52 -8.41 -0.92
C ILE A 5 9.81 -6.98 -1.36
N LYS A 6 9.58 -6.72 -2.65
CA LYS A 6 9.74 -5.40 -3.25
C LYS A 6 8.39 -4.88 -3.70
N SER A 7 8.01 -3.70 -3.21
CA SER A 7 6.94 -2.90 -3.78
C SER A 7 7.54 -1.92 -4.81
N SER A 8 7.73 -0.65 -4.50
CA SER A 8 8.36 0.32 -5.39
C SER A 8 9.90 0.33 -5.35
N GLY A 9 10.51 -0.20 -4.29
CA GLY A 9 11.97 -0.31 -4.18
C GLY A 9 12.65 0.94 -3.62
N HIS A 10 11.94 1.81 -2.94
CA HIS A 10 12.48 3.04 -2.33
C HIS A 10 13.36 2.81 -1.09
N ASP A 11 13.51 1.56 -0.62
CA ASP A 11 14.40 1.27 0.49
C ASP A 11 15.87 1.41 0.09
N TYR A 12 16.50 2.51 0.49
CA TYR A 12 17.89 2.83 0.15
C TYR A 12 18.93 1.92 0.82
N LEU A 13 18.55 1.15 1.84
CA LEU A 13 19.40 0.12 2.45
C LEU A 13 19.37 -1.21 1.67
N GLY A 14 18.56 -1.31 0.61
CA GLY A 14 18.50 -2.47 -0.26
C GLY A 14 17.81 -3.70 0.35
N ARG A 15 17.07 -3.56 1.46
CA ARG A 15 16.40 -4.68 2.14
C ARG A 15 15.33 -5.35 1.27
N SER A 16 14.68 -4.57 0.40
CA SER A 16 13.67 -5.08 -0.54
C SER A 16 14.27 -5.83 -1.75
N THR A 17 15.59 -5.83 -1.92
CA THR A 17 16.30 -6.49 -3.02
C THR A 17 17.51 -7.28 -2.53
N ALA A 18 17.38 -7.99 -1.42
CA ALA A 18 18.47 -8.70 -0.78
C ALA A 18 19.10 -9.75 -1.71
N ARG A 19 20.44 -9.81 -1.74
CA ARG A 19 21.21 -10.80 -2.53
C ARG A 19 20.85 -12.22 -2.11
N HIS A 20 20.91 -13.15 -3.07
CA HIS A 20 20.64 -14.58 -2.87
C HIS A 20 19.26 -14.85 -2.23
N SER A 21 18.24 -14.07 -2.60
CA SER A 21 16.87 -14.24 -2.16
C SER A 21 15.92 -14.45 -3.33
N LEU A 22 14.81 -15.13 -3.07
CA LEU A 22 13.66 -15.08 -3.96
C LEU A 22 13.02 -13.70 -3.84
N LEU A 23 12.91 -12.97 -4.94
CA LEU A 23 12.29 -11.66 -4.97
C LEU A 23 10.79 -11.80 -5.34
N LEU A 24 9.93 -11.39 -4.43
CA LEU A 24 8.50 -11.19 -4.70
C LEU A 24 8.28 -9.71 -5.02
N TRP A 25 8.04 -9.40 -6.28
CA TRP A 25 7.82 -8.03 -6.72
C TRP A 25 6.34 -7.77 -6.97
N THR A 26 5.76 -6.84 -6.22
CA THR A 26 4.33 -6.54 -6.25
C THR A 26 3.92 -5.54 -7.32
N ALA A 27 4.79 -5.19 -8.27
CA ALA A 27 4.59 -4.14 -9.27
C ALA A 27 3.27 -4.23 -10.06
N TYR A 28 2.75 -5.43 -10.25
CA TYR A 28 1.50 -5.64 -11.01
C TYR A 28 0.24 -5.62 -10.14
N LEU A 29 0.37 -5.53 -8.82
CA LEU A 29 -0.76 -5.41 -7.90
C LEU A 29 -1.14 -3.93 -7.78
N GLN A 30 -1.81 -3.39 -8.80
CA GLN A 30 -2.09 -1.95 -8.93
C GLN A 30 -3.57 -1.60 -8.78
N ASN A 31 -4.40 -2.51 -8.29
CA ASN A 31 -5.83 -2.27 -8.13
C ASN A 31 -6.09 -1.11 -7.15
N ILE A 32 -7.01 -0.23 -7.51
CA ILE A 32 -7.50 0.87 -6.67
C ILE A 32 -9.02 0.82 -6.72
N THR A 33 -9.65 0.59 -5.58
CA THR A 33 -11.11 0.48 -5.47
C THR A 33 -11.60 1.34 -4.32
N PHE A 34 -12.52 2.26 -4.61
CA PHE A 34 -13.17 3.11 -3.61
C PHE A 34 -14.48 2.47 -3.14
N ALA A 35 -14.78 2.65 -1.87
CA ALA A 35 -16.05 2.33 -1.25
C ALA A 35 -16.53 3.52 -0.44
N ASP A 36 -17.81 3.81 -0.45
CA ASP A 36 -18.39 4.90 0.36
C ASP A 36 -18.67 4.43 1.80
N GLU A 37 -18.82 3.13 2.00
CA GLU A 37 -18.95 2.48 3.30
C GLU A 37 -17.94 1.33 3.40
N PHE A 38 -17.30 1.19 4.55
CA PHE A 38 -16.35 0.11 4.81
C PHE A 38 -16.62 -0.52 6.18
N PRO A 39 -17.47 -1.55 6.26
CA PRO A 39 -17.82 -2.16 7.54
C PRO A 39 -16.69 -3.03 8.10
N ILE A 40 -16.35 -2.83 9.38
CA ILE A 40 -15.48 -3.69 10.17
C ILE A 40 -16.27 -4.16 11.39
N ALA A 41 -16.40 -5.47 11.56
CA ALA A 41 -17.19 -6.08 12.65
C ALA A 41 -18.62 -5.52 12.77
N GLY A 42 -19.25 -5.18 11.65
CA GLY A 42 -20.61 -4.64 11.60
C GLY A 42 -20.73 -3.14 11.86
N VAL A 43 -19.62 -2.43 12.05
CA VAL A 43 -19.58 -0.96 12.22
C VAL A 43 -18.98 -0.34 10.97
N ASP A 44 -19.73 0.56 10.33
CA ASP A 44 -19.21 1.31 9.17
C ASP A 44 -18.12 2.29 9.62
N GLN A 45 -16.99 2.24 8.93
CA GLN A 45 -15.84 3.12 9.14
C GLN A 45 -15.86 4.34 8.21
N GLY A 46 -16.90 4.47 7.38
CA GLY A 46 -17.01 5.51 6.37
C GLY A 46 -16.26 5.22 5.07
N PRO A 47 -16.02 6.25 4.26
CA PRO A 47 -15.38 6.09 2.96
C PRO A 47 -13.97 5.54 3.06
N ALA A 48 -13.66 4.53 2.27
CA ALA A 48 -12.36 3.88 2.24
C ALA A 48 -11.86 3.62 0.81
N VAL A 49 -10.56 3.39 0.67
CA VAL A 49 -9.94 2.94 -0.57
C VAL A 49 -9.10 1.70 -0.32
N THR A 50 -9.28 0.69 -1.15
CA THR A 50 -8.42 -0.49 -1.21
C THR A 50 -7.38 -0.28 -2.30
N VAL A 51 -6.11 -0.40 -1.95
CA VAL A 51 -4.99 -0.22 -2.88
C VAL A 51 -4.13 -1.46 -2.94
N GLY A 52 -3.75 -1.85 -4.14
CA GLY A 52 -2.79 -2.92 -4.37
C GLY A 52 -1.38 -2.52 -3.95
N ALA A 53 -0.58 -3.50 -3.54
CA ALA A 53 0.76 -3.27 -3.00
C ALA A 53 1.77 -2.69 -4.03
N GLY A 54 1.46 -2.71 -5.32
CA GLY A 54 2.25 -2.10 -6.37
C GLY A 54 1.79 -0.70 -6.78
N ALA A 55 0.63 -0.23 -6.30
CA ALA A 55 0.09 1.07 -6.67
C ALA A 55 0.95 2.22 -6.14
N GLY A 56 1.43 3.08 -7.03
CA GLY A 56 2.18 4.29 -6.70
C GLY A 56 1.28 5.41 -6.18
N LEU A 57 1.85 6.30 -5.37
CA LEU A 57 1.10 7.42 -4.80
C LEU A 57 0.54 8.36 -5.88
N ASP A 58 1.26 8.58 -6.98
CA ASP A 58 0.79 9.38 -8.12
C ASP A 58 -0.51 8.83 -8.72
N THR A 59 -0.56 7.52 -8.93
CA THR A 59 -1.74 6.83 -9.45
C THR A 59 -2.90 6.90 -8.47
N ILE A 60 -2.61 6.72 -7.17
CA ILE A 60 -3.63 6.79 -6.10
C ILE A 60 -4.18 8.22 -6.00
N TYR A 61 -3.35 9.25 -6.04
CA TYR A 61 -3.80 10.65 -6.01
C TYR A 61 -4.66 11.00 -7.22
N THR A 62 -4.27 10.54 -8.41
CA THR A 62 -5.05 10.74 -9.63
C THR A 62 -6.44 10.11 -9.50
N ALA A 63 -6.50 8.87 -9.01
CA ALA A 63 -7.75 8.16 -8.80
C ALA A 63 -8.62 8.82 -7.71
N ALA A 64 -8.01 9.25 -6.58
CA ALA A 64 -8.72 9.94 -5.50
C ALA A 64 -9.30 11.28 -5.96
N LYS A 65 -8.51 12.06 -6.71
CA LYS A 65 -8.98 13.32 -7.31
C LYS A 65 -10.18 13.13 -8.23
N ALA A 66 -10.19 12.07 -9.05
CA ALA A 66 -11.31 11.74 -9.92
C ALA A 66 -12.60 11.42 -9.15
N GLN A 67 -12.49 10.97 -7.90
CA GLN A 67 -13.59 10.69 -6.97
C GLN A 67 -13.89 11.86 -6.02
N ASN A 68 -13.25 13.01 -6.21
CA ASN A 68 -13.32 14.16 -5.31
C ASN A 68 -12.99 13.80 -3.85
N LYS A 69 -12.01 12.92 -3.66
CA LYS A 69 -11.54 12.40 -2.37
C LYS A 69 -10.06 12.78 -2.14
N VAL A 70 -9.64 12.80 -0.88
CA VAL A 70 -8.24 13.00 -0.47
C VAL A 70 -7.69 11.69 0.03
N PHE A 71 -6.45 11.37 -0.35
CA PHE A 71 -5.70 10.24 0.17
C PHE A 71 -4.54 10.73 1.04
N ILE A 72 -4.35 10.12 2.22
CA ILE A 72 -3.26 10.47 3.12
C ILE A 72 -2.00 9.72 2.70
N GLY A 73 -1.18 10.39 1.93
CA GLY A 73 0.03 9.81 1.33
C GLY A 73 1.20 10.77 1.35
N GLY A 74 2.39 10.28 1.03
CA GLY A 74 3.64 11.02 0.97
C GLY A 74 3.81 11.85 -0.30
N VAL A 75 4.90 12.60 -0.38
CA VAL A 75 5.18 13.52 -1.50
C VAL A 75 5.92 12.89 -2.67
N ALA A 76 6.50 11.71 -2.50
CA ALA A 76 7.24 11.05 -3.58
C ALA A 76 6.31 10.19 -4.44
N ALA A 77 6.07 10.61 -5.66
CA ALA A 77 5.10 10.05 -6.60
C ALA A 77 5.24 8.52 -6.81
N THR A 78 6.47 8.03 -6.88
CA THR A 78 6.79 6.62 -7.20
C THR A 78 6.85 5.70 -5.98
N VAL A 79 6.62 6.20 -4.77
CA VAL A 79 6.48 5.37 -3.57
C VAL A 79 5.12 4.67 -3.60
N SER A 80 5.09 3.36 -3.32
CA SER A 80 3.83 2.63 -3.16
C SER A 80 3.30 2.76 -1.74
N ALA A 81 1.98 2.92 -1.61
CA ALA A 81 1.34 3.17 -0.32
C ALA A 81 1.44 1.99 0.65
N ALA A 82 1.18 0.76 0.17
CA ALA A 82 1.01 -0.42 1.02
C ALA A 82 2.31 -1.10 1.50
N GLY A 83 3.47 -0.59 1.10
CA GLY A 83 4.77 -1.16 1.47
C GLY A 83 5.42 -0.47 2.67
N GLY A 84 6.72 -0.20 2.54
CA GLY A 84 7.53 0.44 3.56
C GLY A 84 7.05 1.82 3.99
N TYR A 85 6.33 2.54 3.13
CA TYR A 85 5.74 3.83 3.46
C TYR A 85 4.81 3.72 4.68
N THR A 86 3.78 2.90 4.60
CA THR A 86 2.81 2.72 5.70
C THR A 86 3.45 2.03 6.92
N GLN A 87 4.32 1.04 6.71
CA GLN A 87 5.02 0.37 7.81
C GLN A 87 5.97 1.31 8.58
N GLY A 88 6.51 2.32 7.91
CA GLY A 88 7.30 3.40 8.52
C GLY A 88 6.45 4.56 9.03
N ALA A 89 5.20 4.31 9.38
CA ALA A 89 4.17 5.26 9.82
C ALA A 89 3.57 6.13 8.70
N GLY A 90 4.29 6.48 7.64
CA GLY A 90 3.75 7.17 6.48
C GLY A 90 3.44 8.65 6.71
N HIS A 91 4.48 9.48 6.76
CA HIS A 91 4.34 10.94 6.85
C HIS A 91 3.64 11.54 5.61
N SER A 92 2.73 12.48 5.86
CA SER A 92 1.97 13.19 4.83
C SER A 92 1.95 14.70 5.13
N PRO A 93 1.86 15.57 4.10
CA PRO A 93 1.54 16.98 4.31
C PRO A 93 0.24 17.21 5.09
N PHE A 94 -0.67 16.25 5.06
CA PHE A 94 -1.94 16.29 5.78
C PHE A 94 -1.88 15.70 7.19
N SER A 95 -0.73 15.17 7.62
CA SER A 95 -0.59 14.54 8.94
C SER A 95 -0.95 15.44 10.13
N PRO A 96 -0.76 16.77 10.09
CA PRO A 96 -1.21 17.64 11.18
C PRO A 96 -2.73 17.64 11.40
N ILE A 97 -3.51 17.26 10.40
CA ILE A 97 -4.98 17.24 10.44
C ILE A 97 -5.50 15.82 10.63
N TYR A 98 -4.94 14.85 9.89
CA TYR A 98 -5.50 13.49 9.76
C TYR A 98 -4.61 12.40 10.37
N GLY A 99 -3.49 12.74 11.00
CA GLY A 99 -2.53 11.76 11.48
C GLY A 99 -1.65 11.18 10.36
N LEU A 100 -0.90 10.14 10.69
CA LEU A 100 -0.02 9.44 9.76
C LEU A 100 -0.83 8.46 8.88
N ALA A 101 -0.24 7.98 7.79
CA ALA A 101 -0.91 6.98 6.95
C ALA A 101 -1.26 5.71 7.74
N ALA A 102 -0.39 5.29 8.67
CA ALA A 102 -0.65 4.14 9.53
C ALA A 102 -1.89 4.30 10.42
N ASP A 103 -2.18 5.52 10.88
CA ASP A 103 -3.37 5.84 11.69
C ASP A 103 -4.67 5.70 10.88
N ASN A 104 -4.56 5.76 9.55
CA ASN A 104 -5.69 5.70 8.62
C ASN A 104 -5.86 4.31 7.97
N VAL A 105 -5.08 3.31 8.38
CA VAL A 105 -5.21 1.95 7.85
C VAL A 105 -6.31 1.20 8.59
N LEU A 106 -7.37 0.85 7.87
CA LEU A 106 -8.48 0.06 8.40
C LEU A 106 -8.21 -1.44 8.37
N ARG A 107 -7.55 -1.92 7.30
CA ARG A 107 -7.26 -3.35 7.11
C ARG A 107 -6.07 -3.56 6.18
N THR A 108 -5.25 -4.55 6.50
CA THR A 108 -4.22 -5.08 5.62
C THR A 108 -4.55 -6.53 5.28
N LEU A 109 -4.54 -6.88 3.99
CA LEU A 109 -4.72 -8.24 3.51
C LEU A 109 -3.41 -8.78 2.96
N PHE A 110 -3.04 -9.97 3.43
CA PHE A 110 -1.97 -10.78 2.86
C PHE A 110 -2.52 -12.15 2.50
N ASP A 111 -2.57 -12.44 1.20
CA ASP A 111 -3.01 -13.73 0.70
C ASP A 111 -1.82 -14.52 0.14
N SER A 112 -1.45 -15.57 0.85
CA SER A 112 -0.39 -16.51 0.45
C SER A 112 -0.91 -17.71 -0.36
N SER A 113 -2.22 -17.82 -0.59
CA SER A 113 -2.82 -18.99 -1.23
C SER A 113 -2.31 -19.22 -2.65
N HIS A 114 -1.91 -18.19 -3.35
CA HIS A 114 -1.37 -18.27 -4.71
C HIS A 114 0.13 -18.61 -4.73
N LEU A 115 0.87 -18.43 -3.64
CA LEU A 115 2.28 -18.77 -3.54
C LEU A 115 2.51 -20.30 -3.47
N GLN A 116 1.52 -21.07 -3.02
CA GLN A 116 1.61 -22.52 -2.93
C GLN A 116 1.43 -23.23 -4.28
N LYS A 117 0.84 -22.57 -5.28
CA LYS A 117 0.54 -23.18 -6.59
C LYS A 117 1.69 -23.10 -7.60
N GLY A 118 2.75 -22.37 -7.31
CA GLY A 118 3.85 -22.08 -8.25
C GLY A 118 5.15 -22.87 -8.04
N PHE A 119 5.24 -23.69 -7.01
CA PHE A 119 6.46 -24.46 -6.71
C PHE A 119 6.16 -25.96 -6.73
N LYS A 120 6.29 -26.55 -7.91
CA LYS A 120 6.53 -27.99 -8.09
C LYS A 120 7.97 -28.16 -8.56
#